data_05a57517427f3f50a7cd5d22446ce7e6
#
_entry.id   05a57517427f3f50a7cd5d22446ce7e6
#
_cell.length_a   1.000
_cell.length_b   1.000
_cell.length_c   1.000
_cell.angle_alpha   90.00
_cell.angle_beta   90.00
_cell.angle_gamma   90.00
#
_symmetry.space_group_name_H-M   'P 1'
#
loop_
_entity.id
_entity.type
_entity.pdbx_description
1 polymer ?
#
loop_
_entity_poly.entity_id
_entity_poly.type
_entity_poly.pdbx_seq_one_letter_code
_entity_poly.pdbx_strand_id
1 'polypeptide(L)'
;MASNDYGNIVHEKPSYVLDPWGVWDIVQLTRLWSLSKKTIAARGRGHSVRGQAMALNGVVVNMTSSMKENQIRVRPAYVDVGGGTLWIDVLRATLKYGLAPRSWTDYLYITVGGTLSNAGISGQTFMHGPQIANVLQLDVVTGKGQIITCSPHANSELFYGVLGGFGQFGIITRARIVLEKAPTMVKWARLIYSNFTTFTRDQEHLISTSASSYVEGFIIVNESTTDQWRPTFPVSQSDQSHISALLANQSILYAIEVAKYYNNHTASTIDAEFQKLLNELNFC
;
A
#
# COMPACT_ATOMS: atom_id res chain seq x y z
N MET A 1 16.40 12.61 8.87
CA MET A 1 15.40 11.73 8.23
C MET A 1 15.74 10.23 8.27
N ALA A 2 16.96 9.82 7.94
CA ALA A 2 17.31 8.38 7.88
C ALA A 2 17.56 7.71 9.24
N SER A 3 17.48 8.42 10.33
CA SER A 3 17.75 7.97 11.70
C SER A 3 16.52 7.67 12.55
N ASN A 4 15.31 7.89 12.01
CA ASN A 4 14.05 7.62 12.70
C ASN A 4 13.13 6.81 11.80
N ASP A 5 12.38 5.88 12.37
CA ASP A 5 11.28 5.21 11.67
C ASP A 5 9.99 6.04 11.74
N TYR A 6 8.96 5.61 11.01
CA TYR A 6 7.66 6.29 10.99
C TYR A 6 6.95 6.21 12.34
N GLY A 7 7.06 5.06 13.02
CA GLY A 7 6.46 4.86 14.34
C GLY A 7 7.16 5.63 15.47
N ASN A 8 8.28 6.27 15.17
CA ASN A 8 9.14 6.94 16.15
C ASN A 8 9.53 6.04 17.34
N ILE A 9 9.66 4.74 17.06
CA ILE A 9 9.96 3.70 18.04
C ILE A 9 11.45 3.37 18.02
N VAL A 10 12.04 3.35 16.82
CA VAL A 10 13.45 3.01 16.59
C VAL A 10 14.22 4.24 16.13
N HIS A 11 15.34 4.50 16.79
CA HIS A 11 16.23 5.61 16.51
C HIS A 11 17.64 5.07 16.26
N GLU A 12 18.01 4.91 14.99
CA GLU A 12 19.30 4.35 14.58
C GLU A 12 19.98 5.28 13.58
N LYS A 13 21.17 5.75 13.92
CA LYS A 13 21.93 6.64 13.04
C LYS A 13 22.78 5.81 12.06
N PRO A 14 22.59 5.95 10.74
CA PRO A 14 23.46 5.34 9.75
C PRO A 14 24.84 6.05 9.72
N SER A 15 25.88 5.32 9.33
CA SER A 15 27.18 5.92 9.03
C SER A 15 27.13 6.75 7.76
N TYR A 16 26.31 6.32 6.79
CA TYR A 16 26.21 6.97 5.49
C TYR A 16 24.82 6.81 4.89
N VAL A 17 24.41 7.76 4.09
CA VAL A 17 23.21 7.67 3.22
C VAL A 17 23.65 7.78 1.78
N LEU A 18 23.36 6.75 0.98
CA LEU A 18 23.61 6.73 -0.44
C LEU A 18 22.37 7.25 -1.19
N ASP A 19 22.55 8.26 -2.04
CA ASP A 19 21.58 8.73 -3.03
C ASP A 19 21.99 8.17 -4.41
N PRO A 20 21.52 6.98 -4.81
CA PRO A 20 21.96 6.34 -6.03
C PRO A 20 21.43 7.06 -7.28
N TRP A 21 22.27 7.18 -8.33
CA TRP A 21 21.89 7.61 -9.66
C TRP A 21 21.32 6.46 -10.51
N GLY A 22 21.65 5.23 -10.15
CA GLY A 22 21.18 4.04 -10.84
C GLY A 22 21.47 2.78 -10.05
N VAL A 23 20.96 1.64 -10.53
CA VAL A 23 21.10 0.34 -9.89
C VAL A 23 22.55 -0.07 -9.63
N TRP A 24 23.48 0.38 -10.49
CA TRP A 24 24.91 0.06 -10.37
C TRP A 24 25.54 0.64 -9.11
N ASP A 25 25.08 1.77 -8.59
CA ASP A 25 25.58 2.32 -7.32
C ASP A 25 25.21 1.41 -6.17
N ILE A 26 24.01 0.82 -6.21
CA ILE A 26 23.55 -0.16 -5.21
C ILE A 26 24.37 -1.45 -5.32
N VAL A 27 24.62 -1.92 -6.54
CA VAL A 27 25.48 -3.09 -6.81
C VAL A 27 26.88 -2.90 -6.25
N GLN A 28 27.51 -1.77 -6.56
CA GLN A 28 28.85 -1.43 -6.07
C GLN A 28 28.89 -1.36 -4.54
N LEU A 29 27.94 -0.63 -3.94
CA LEU A 29 27.81 -0.57 -2.48
C LEU A 29 27.72 -1.98 -1.89
N THR A 30 26.79 -2.81 -2.41
CA THR A 30 26.55 -4.15 -1.86
C THR A 30 27.79 -5.03 -1.95
N ARG A 31 28.54 -5.00 -3.06
CA ARG A 31 29.79 -5.74 -3.25
C ARG A 31 30.87 -5.29 -2.28
N LEU A 32 31.07 -3.99 -2.13
CA LEU A 32 32.06 -3.43 -1.21
C LEU A 32 31.72 -3.74 0.24
N TRP A 33 30.44 -3.71 0.59
CA TRP A 33 29.97 -3.89 1.97
C TRP A 33 29.77 -5.35 2.38
N SER A 34 29.60 -6.26 1.44
CA SER A 34 29.45 -7.71 1.72
C SER A 34 30.61 -8.29 2.56
N LEU A 35 31.81 -7.71 2.43
CA LEU A 35 33.00 -8.10 3.18
C LEU A 35 33.10 -7.47 4.57
N SER A 36 32.36 -6.38 4.82
CA SER A 36 32.48 -5.55 6.02
C SER A 36 31.52 -5.92 7.15
N LYS A 37 30.59 -6.86 6.94
CA LYS A 37 29.49 -7.24 7.87
C LYS A 37 28.62 -6.05 8.32
N LYS A 38 28.65 -4.91 7.60
CA LYS A 38 27.80 -3.75 7.90
C LYS A 38 26.44 -3.90 7.23
N THR A 39 25.42 -3.44 7.90
CA THR A 39 24.02 -3.47 7.40
C THR A 39 23.83 -2.48 6.27
N ILE A 40 23.09 -2.89 5.24
CA ILE A 40 22.57 -2.02 4.19
C ILE A 40 21.05 -2.10 4.29
N ALA A 41 20.36 -0.95 4.34
CA ALA A 41 18.92 -0.88 4.35
C ALA A 41 18.40 -0.01 3.18
N ALA A 42 17.51 -0.55 2.37
CA ALA A 42 16.78 0.23 1.39
C ALA A 42 15.70 1.04 2.09
N ARG A 43 15.65 2.35 1.81
CA ARG A 43 14.66 3.26 2.39
C ARG A 43 13.89 3.98 1.29
N GLY A 44 12.58 3.73 1.23
CA GLY A 44 11.64 4.53 0.46
C GLY A 44 11.26 5.80 1.23
N ARG A 45 9.97 5.96 1.53
CA ARG A 45 9.45 7.11 2.30
C ARG A 45 9.60 6.97 3.83
N GLY A 46 10.20 5.86 4.29
CA GLY A 46 10.49 5.62 5.69
C GLY A 46 9.26 5.31 6.54
N HIS A 47 8.23 4.74 5.95
CA HIS A 47 6.99 4.36 6.65
C HIS A 47 7.07 3.02 7.41
N SER A 48 8.27 2.46 7.59
CA SER A 48 8.47 1.32 8.49
C SER A 48 8.30 1.75 9.96
N VAL A 49 7.78 0.84 10.79
CA VAL A 49 7.45 1.14 12.19
C VAL A 49 8.41 0.48 13.20
N ARG A 50 9.36 -0.34 12.74
CA ARG A 50 10.32 -1.09 13.59
C ARG A 50 11.71 -1.13 12.98
N GLY A 51 12.18 -0.05 12.36
CA GLY A 51 13.55 0.11 11.89
C GLY A 51 13.91 -0.66 10.62
N GLN A 52 12.97 -1.30 9.90
CA GLN A 52 13.28 -2.11 8.70
C GLN A 52 13.97 -1.30 7.59
N ALA A 53 13.75 0.01 7.53
CA ALA A 53 14.39 0.91 6.57
C ALA A 53 15.55 1.71 7.19
N MET A 54 16.20 1.16 8.21
CA MET A 54 17.28 1.79 8.97
C MET A 54 18.51 0.85 9.05
N ALA A 55 19.68 1.43 9.28
CA ALA A 55 20.93 0.68 9.37
C ALA A 55 21.84 1.33 10.41
N LEU A 56 21.84 0.82 11.65
CA LEU A 56 22.72 1.32 12.70
C LEU A 56 24.20 1.15 12.30
N ASN A 57 24.93 2.28 12.27
CA ASN A 57 26.34 2.31 11.83
C ASN A 57 26.58 1.70 10.44
N GLY A 58 25.53 1.48 9.68
CA GLY A 58 25.54 0.94 8.32
C GLY A 58 25.26 2.00 7.25
N VAL A 59 24.72 1.57 6.12
CA VAL A 59 24.34 2.45 5.01
C VAL A 59 22.86 2.36 4.72
N VAL A 60 22.20 3.51 4.64
CA VAL A 60 20.84 3.62 4.12
C VAL A 60 20.90 4.01 2.65
N VAL A 61 20.24 3.25 1.80
CA VAL A 61 20.08 3.56 0.37
C VAL A 61 18.76 4.30 0.19
N ASN A 62 18.82 5.57 -0.22
CA ASN A 62 17.64 6.38 -0.50
C ASN A 62 17.05 5.99 -1.87
N MET A 63 16.03 5.14 -1.86
CA MET A 63 15.38 4.65 -3.07
C MET A 63 14.55 5.73 -3.79
N THR A 64 14.20 6.83 -3.12
CA THR A 64 13.45 7.95 -3.71
C THR A 64 14.33 8.98 -4.42
N SER A 65 15.64 8.74 -4.48
CA SER A 65 16.56 9.56 -5.27
C SER A 65 16.22 9.53 -6.78
N SER A 66 16.86 10.40 -7.55
CA SER A 66 16.64 10.51 -9.00
C SER A 66 17.26 9.36 -9.79
N MET A 67 16.98 8.12 -9.36
CA MET A 67 17.45 6.92 -10.07
C MET A 67 16.83 6.83 -11.46
N LYS A 68 17.65 6.44 -12.46
CA LYS A 68 17.18 6.22 -13.83
C LYS A 68 16.11 5.14 -13.92
N GLU A 69 16.15 4.15 -13.03
CA GLU A 69 15.21 3.05 -12.95
C GLU A 69 13.84 3.44 -12.39
N ASN A 70 13.72 4.61 -11.72
CA ASN A 70 12.43 5.14 -11.24
C ASN A 70 11.53 5.68 -12.35
N GLN A 71 11.72 5.21 -13.60
CA GLN A 71 10.85 5.49 -14.74
C GLN A 71 9.60 4.61 -14.69
N ILE A 72 8.51 5.17 -15.21
CA ILE A 72 7.22 4.46 -15.32
C ILE A 72 6.97 4.17 -16.79
N ARG A 73 6.79 2.89 -17.15
CA ARG A 73 6.52 2.45 -18.52
C ARG A 73 5.23 1.68 -18.58
N VAL A 74 4.14 2.35 -18.98
CA VAL A 74 2.81 1.75 -19.08
C VAL A 74 2.69 0.90 -20.35
N ARG A 75 2.07 -0.27 -20.24
CA ARG A 75 1.72 -1.20 -21.30
C ARG A 75 0.25 -1.62 -21.14
N PRO A 76 -0.43 -2.18 -22.14
CA PRO A 76 -1.84 -2.50 -22.05
C PRO A 76 -2.24 -3.44 -20.91
N ALA A 77 -1.35 -4.36 -20.49
CA ALA A 77 -1.63 -5.36 -19.46
C ALA A 77 -0.82 -5.18 -18.17
N TYR A 78 0.19 -4.33 -18.17
CA TYR A 78 1.10 -4.14 -17.02
C TYR A 78 1.80 -2.79 -17.06
N VAL A 79 2.40 -2.43 -15.94
CA VAL A 79 3.33 -1.31 -15.82
C VAL A 79 4.68 -1.80 -15.30
N ASP A 80 5.78 -1.35 -15.92
CA ASP A 80 7.13 -1.46 -15.36
C ASP A 80 7.46 -0.18 -14.59
N VAL A 81 7.86 -0.30 -13.34
CA VAL A 81 8.15 0.82 -12.44
C VAL A 81 9.40 0.55 -11.61
N GLY A 82 10.16 1.57 -11.29
CA GLY A 82 11.28 1.47 -10.35
C GLY A 82 10.83 1.24 -8.91
N GLY A 83 11.67 0.57 -8.12
CA GLY A 83 11.36 0.28 -6.71
C GLY A 83 11.19 1.53 -5.84
N GLY A 84 11.81 2.65 -6.21
CA GLY A 84 11.70 3.94 -5.53
C GLY A 84 10.53 4.82 -6.01
N THR A 85 9.80 4.41 -7.05
CA THR A 85 8.63 5.14 -7.57
C THR A 85 7.50 5.14 -6.54
N LEU A 86 6.80 6.28 -6.40
CA LEU A 86 5.64 6.39 -5.53
C LEU A 86 4.38 5.83 -6.19
N TRP A 87 3.49 5.21 -5.43
CA TRP A 87 2.22 4.71 -5.95
C TRP A 87 1.34 5.80 -6.55
N ILE A 88 1.36 7.02 -6.00
CA ILE A 88 0.63 8.15 -6.58
C ILE A 88 1.10 8.48 -8.00
N ASP A 89 2.38 8.33 -8.29
CA ASP A 89 2.92 8.59 -9.62
C ASP A 89 2.58 7.45 -10.59
N VAL A 90 2.55 6.21 -10.09
CA VAL A 90 2.04 5.04 -10.85
C VAL A 90 0.59 5.28 -11.25
N LEU A 91 -0.28 5.66 -10.28
CA LEU A 91 -1.68 5.98 -10.54
C LEU A 91 -1.83 7.05 -11.64
N ARG A 92 -1.17 8.20 -11.44
CA ARG A 92 -1.24 9.31 -12.41
C ARG A 92 -0.77 8.93 -13.80
N ALA A 93 0.25 8.06 -13.90
CA ALA A 93 0.77 7.60 -15.16
C ALA A 93 -0.17 6.61 -15.86
N THR A 94 -0.75 5.65 -15.13
CA THR A 94 -1.63 4.61 -15.68
C THR A 94 -3.01 5.15 -16.05
N LEU A 95 -3.56 6.08 -15.27
CA LEU A 95 -4.85 6.73 -15.55
C LEU A 95 -4.87 7.47 -16.90
N LYS A 96 -3.75 7.98 -17.39
CA LYS A 96 -3.64 8.59 -18.74
C LYS A 96 -4.02 7.61 -19.86
N TYR A 97 -3.97 6.31 -19.59
CA TYR A 97 -4.32 5.23 -20.50
C TYR A 97 -5.64 4.53 -20.12
N GLY A 98 -6.37 5.08 -19.15
CA GLY A 98 -7.59 4.45 -18.62
C GLY A 98 -7.33 3.13 -17.88
N LEU A 99 -6.12 2.97 -17.32
CA LEU A 99 -5.66 1.77 -16.63
C LEU A 99 -5.29 2.08 -15.18
N ALA A 100 -5.34 1.06 -14.32
CA ALA A 100 -4.90 1.14 -12.94
C ALA A 100 -4.38 -0.23 -12.44
N PRO A 101 -3.45 -0.29 -11.49
CA PRO A 101 -3.19 -1.50 -10.70
C PRO A 101 -4.44 -2.02 -9.99
N ARG A 102 -4.56 -3.35 -9.86
CA ARG A 102 -5.72 -4.00 -9.24
C ARG A 102 -5.79 -3.82 -7.73
N SER A 103 -4.64 -3.78 -7.09
CA SER A 103 -4.54 -3.68 -5.63
C SER A 103 -3.67 -2.49 -5.24
N TRP A 104 -4.09 -1.79 -4.22
CA TRP A 104 -3.50 -0.56 -3.73
C TRP A 104 -3.09 -0.67 -2.26
N THR A 105 -2.51 0.38 -1.73
CA THR A 105 -2.44 0.71 -0.30
C THR A 105 -3.24 1.98 -0.06
N ASP A 106 -3.71 2.22 1.15
CA ASP A 106 -4.52 3.40 1.45
C ASP A 106 -3.72 4.68 1.27
N TYR A 107 -2.44 4.67 1.63
CA TYR A 107 -1.55 5.81 1.49
C TYR A 107 -0.67 5.65 0.25
N LEU A 108 -0.84 6.53 -0.73
CA LEU A 108 -0.19 6.43 -2.04
C LEU A 108 1.20 7.11 -2.12
N TYR A 109 1.61 7.87 -1.10
CA TYR A 109 2.91 8.54 -1.08
C TYR A 109 4.01 7.65 -0.48
N ILE A 110 3.92 6.34 -0.66
CA ILE A 110 4.92 5.34 -0.33
C ILE A 110 5.44 4.67 -1.60
N THR A 111 6.63 4.05 -1.49
CA THR A 111 7.32 3.48 -2.66
C THR A 111 6.83 2.08 -2.99
N VAL A 112 6.86 1.74 -4.28
CA VAL A 112 6.51 0.41 -4.79
C VAL A 112 7.37 -0.67 -4.11
N GLY A 113 8.70 -0.54 -4.14
CA GLY A 113 9.59 -1.54 -3.52
C GLY A 113 9.36 -1.70 -2.02
N GLY A 114 9.03 -0.61 -1.31
CA GLY A 114 8.73 -0.65 0.12
C GLY A 114 7.45 -1.43 0.44
N THR A 115 6.36 -1.21 -0.28
CA THR A 115 5.11 -1.94 -0.08
C THR A 115 5.22 -3.39 -0.49
N LEU A 116 5.87 -3.70 -1.62
CA LEU A 116 6.10 -5.07 -2.06
C LEU A 116 7.00 -5.85 -1.10
N SER A 117 7.89 -5.17 -0.37
CA SER A 117 8.67 -5.81 0.69
C SER A 117 7.85 -6.16 1.94
N ASN A 118 6.63 -5.61 2.08
CA ASN A 118 5.74 -5.86 3.22
C ASN A 118 4.49 -6.68 2.88
N ALA A 119 3.97 -6.62 1.72
CA ALA A 119 2.83 -7.24 1.10
C ALA A 119 1.96 -6.21 0.35
N GLY A 120 1.64 -5.06 0.94
CA GLY A 120 0.76 -4.04 0.38
C GLY A 120 -0.71 -4.49 0.37
N ILE A 121 -1.44 -4.15 1.43
CA ILE A 121 -2.86 -4.48 1.59
C ILE A 121 -3.71 -3.21 1.61
N SER A 122 -4.95 -3.34 1.18
CA SER A 122 -6.02 -2.35 1.31
C SER A 122 -7.37 -3.02 1.11
N GLY A 123 -8.42 -2.25 1.02
CA GLY A 123 -9.79 -2.74 0.88
C GLY A 123 -10.09 -3.54 -0.38
N GLN A 124 -9.19 -3.64 -1.37
CA GLN A 124 -9.36 -4.51 -2.56
C GLN A 124 -8.75 -5.90 -2.35
N THR A 125 -8.05 -6.12 -1.25
CA THR A 125 -7.28 -7.35 -1.00
C THR A 125 -8.13 -8.61 -1.03
N PHE A 126 -9.39 -8.54 -0.61
CA PHE A 126 -10.30 -9.69 -0.63
C PHE A 126 -10.65 -10.17 -2.05
N MET A 127 -10.60 -9.27 -3.05
CA MET A 127 -10.89 -9.60 -4.45
C MET A 127 -9.63 -9.96 -5.24
N HIS A 128 -8.54 -9.22 -5.02
CA HIS A 128 -7.35 -9.25 -5.90
C HIS A 128 -6.09 -9.75 -5.20
N GLY A 129 -6.19 -10.10 -3.92
CA GLY A 129 -5.02 -10.36 -3.09
C GLY A 129 -4.25 -9.08 -2.75
N PRO A 130 -3.22 -9.18 -1.91
CA PRO A 130 -2.31 -8.08 -1.62
C PRO A 130 -1.56 -7.64 -2.88
N GLN A 131 -0.88 -6.49 -2.84
CA GLN A 131 -0.11 -5.99 -4.00
C GLN A 131 0.90 -7.01 -4.51
N ILE A 132 1.54 -7.77 -3.62
CA ILE A 132 2.50 -8.84 -4.00
C ILE A 132 1.89 -9.93 -4.88
N ALA A 133 0.59 -10.20 -4.78
CA ALA A 133 -0.12 -11.17 -5.63
C ALA A 133 -0.32 -10.66 -7.08
N ASN A 134 -0.11 -9.37 -7.32
CA ASN A 134 -0.30 -8.72 -8.63
C ASN A 134 1.02 -8.34 -9.31
N VAL A 135 2.13 -8.95 -8.87
CA VAL A 135 3.46 -8.75 -9.44
C VAL A 135 3.78 -9.87 -10.42
N LEU A 136 4.24 -9.51 -11.61
CA LEU A 136 4.60 -10.45 -12.67
C LEU A 136 6.11 -10.74 -12.71
N GLN A 137 6.94 -9.75 -12.35
CA GLN A 137 8.39 -9.85 -12.46
C GLN A 137 9.06 -8.77 -11.60
N LEU A 138 10.24 -9.08 -11.09
CA LEU A 138 11.08 -8.14 -10.34
C LEU A 138 12.49 -8.12 -10.89
N ASP A 139 13.21 -6.98 -10.75
CA ASP A 139 14.66 -6.93 -10.75
C ASP A 139 15.12 -6.63 -9.32
N VAL A 140 16.02 -7.46 -8.83
CA VAL A 140 16.47 -7.44 -7.44
C VAL A 140 18.00 -7.40 -7.39
N VAL A 141 18.54 -6.49 -6.59
CA VAL A 141 19.96 -6.52 -6.19
C VAL A 141 20.08 -7.39 -4.96
N THR A 142 20.77 -8.52 -5.08
CA THR A 142 20.99 -9.47 -3.98
C THR A 142 22.11 -8.99 -3.03
N GLY A 143 22.22 -9.60 -1.86
CA GLY A 143 23.31 -9.34 -0.90
C GLY A 143 24.74 -9.61 -1.45
N LYS A 144 24.86 -10.31 -2.58
CA LYS A 144 26.11 -10.51 -3.31
C LYS A 144 26.38 -9.43 -4.38
N GLY A 145 25.52 -8.43 -4.50
CA GLY A 145 25.62 -7.39 -5.53
C GLY A 145 25.40 -7.92 -6.95
N GLN A 146 24.52 -8.90 -7.11
CA GLN A 146 24.06 -9.40 -8.41
C GLN A 146 22.70 -8.81 -8.72
N ILE A 147 22.49 -8.37 -9.95
CA ILE A 147 21.16 -8.01 -10.44
C ILE A 147 20.52 -9.27 -10.99
N ILE A 148 19.40 -9.68 -10.40
CA ILE A 148 18.67 -10.88 -10.82
C ILE A 148 17.25 -10.48 -11.20
N THR A 149 16.85 -10.79 -12.43
CA THR A 149 15.45 -10.76 -12.83
C THR A 149 14.77 -12.04 -12.37
N CYS A 150 13.68 -11.92 -11.63
CA CYS A 150 12.93 -13.05 -11.08
C CYS A 150 11.42 -12.90 -11.33
N SER A 151 10.75 -14.04 -11.39
CA SER A 151 9.30 -14.17 -11.63
C SER A 151 8.81 -15.51 -11.06
N PRO A 152 7.50 -15.80 -11.05
CA PRO A 152 6.99 -17.13 -10.68
C PRO A 152 7.62 -18.30 -11.45
N HIS A 153 8.14 -18.04 -12.67
CA HIS A 153 8.67 -19.07 -13.58
C HIS A 153 10.20 -19.03 -13.74
N ALA A 154 10.87 -18.01 -13.20
CA ALA A 154 12.32 -17.88 -13.29
C ALA A 154 12.87 -17.27 -11.99
N ASN A 155 13.85 -17.92 -11.37
CA ASN A 155 14.37 -17.55 -10.06
C ASN A 155 13.26 -17.39 -9.01
N SER A 156 12.31 -18.31 -9.00
CA SER A 156 11.06 -18.24 -8.24
C SER A 156 11.29 -18.17 -6.72
N GLU A 157 12.30 -18.84 -6.19
CA GLU A 157 12.66 -18.75 -4.77
C GLU A 157 13.00 -17.30 -4.37
N LEU A 158 13.80 -16.61 -5.20
CA LEU A 158 14.12 -15.20 -4.96
C LEU A 158 12.87 -14.33 -5.11
N PHE A 159 12.04 -14.60 -6.13
CA PHE A 159 10.81 -13.86 -6.37
C PHE A 159 9.89 -13.89 -5.16
N TYR A 160 9.58 -15.07 -4.65
CA TYR A 160 8.72 -15.21 -3.46
C TYR A 160 9.43 -14.82 -2.16
N GLY A 161 10.73 -14.95 -2.10
CA GLY A 161 11.52 -14.53 -0.93
C GLY A 161 11.55 -13.02 -0.70
N VAL A 162 11.62 -12.22 -1.76
CA VAL A 162 11.67 -10.75 -1.62
C VAL A 162 10.29 -10.11 -1.47
N LEU A 163 9.24 -10.73 -2.00
CA LEU A 163 7.86 -10.30 -1.82
C LEU A 163 7.40 -10.59 -0.38
N GLY A 164 7.13 -9.54 0.40
CA GLY A 164 6.86 -9.67 1.83
C GLY A 164 8.08 -10.04 2.69
N GLY A 165 9.30 -10.06 2.11
CA GLY A 165 10.53 -10.48 2.78
C GLY A 165 11.23 -9.42 3.62
N PHE A 166 10.59 -8.28 3.90
CA PHE A 166 11.10 -7.16 4.71
C PHE A 166 12.50 -6.66 4.32
N GLY A 167 12.86 -6.80 3.02
CA GLY A 167 14.15 -6.38 2.51
C GLY A 167 15.33 -7.31 2.85
N GLN A 168 15.08 -8.48 3.45
CA GLN A 168 16.13 -9.39 3.91
C GLN A 168 16.83 -10.16 2.78
N PHE A 169 16.15 -10.37 1.65
CA PHE A 169 16.65 -11.21 0.54
C PHE A 169 17.20 -10.40 -0.63
N GLY A 170 17.03 -9.08 -0.60
CA GLY A 170 17.54 -8.19 -1.64
C GLY A 170 16.75 -6.88 -1.74
N ILE A 171 17.26 -5.99 -2.58
CA ILE A 171 16.67 -4.67 -2.83
C ILE A 171 15.90 -4.72 -4.16
N ILE A 172 14.59 -4.51 -4.11
CA ILE A 172 13.74 -4.41 -5.31
C ILE A 172 14.05 -3.10 -6.03
N THR A 173 14.59 -3.19 -7.24
CA THR A 173 14.94 -2.02 -8.06
C THR A 173 13.94 -1.76 -9.17
N ARG A 174 13.21 -2.79 -9.65
CA ARG A 174 12.11 -2.68 -10.61
C ARG A 174 11.04 -3.71 -10.29
N ALA A 175 9.78 -3.34 -10.55
CA ALA A 175 8.65 -4.26 -10.49
C ALA A 175 7.81 -4.14 -11.77
N ARG A 176 7.30 -5.28 -12.25
CA ARG A 176 6.26 -5.37 -13.27
C ARG A 176 4.95 -5.75 -12.61
N ILE A 177 3.95 -4.87 -12.71
CA ILE A 177 2.69 -4.94 -11.98
C ILE A 177 1.53 -5.04 -12.96
N VAL A 178 0.58 -5.93 -12.69
CA VAL A 178 -0.63 -6.12 -13.50
C VAL A 178 -1.48 -4.85 -13.49
N LEU A 179 -2.02 -4.51 -14.66
CA LEU A 179 -3.00 -3.45 -14.84
C LEU A 179 -4.34 -4.02 -15.31
N GLU A 180 -5.41 -3.29 -14.98
CA GLU A 180 -6.75 -3.49 -15.50
C GLU A 180 -7.39 -2.16 -15.89
N LYS A 181 -8.59 -2.18 -16.46
CA LYS A 181 -9.37 -0.97 -16.72
C LYS A 181 -9.62 -0.22 -15.42
N ALA A 182 -9.21 1.06 -15.40
CA ALA A 182 -9.52 1.92 -14.26
C ALA A 182 -11.03 2.17 -14.15
N PRO A 183 -11.62 2.12 -12.95
CA PRO A 183 -12.96 2.62 -12.74
C PRO A 183 -13.00 4.13 -12.99
N THR A 184 -14.12 4.64 -13.51
CA THR A 184 -14.26 6.07 -13.77
C THR A 184 -14.96 6.80 -12.64
N MET A 185 -15.78 6.09 -11.87
CA MET A 185 -16.57 6.61 -10.77
C MET A 185 -16.62 5.61 -9.61
N VAL A 186 -16.90 6.12 -8.42
CA VAL A 186 -17.05 5.33 -7.20
C VAL A 186 -18.27 5.81 -6.43
N LYS A 187 -19.11 4.86 -5.97
CA LYS A 187 -20.10 5.07 -4.93
C LYS A 187 -19.48 4.59 -3.62
N TRP A 188 -19.56 5.40 -2.57
CA TRP A 188 -18.86 5.14 -1.31
C TRP A 188 -19.76 5.46 -0.11
N ALA A 189 -19.60 4.66 0.97
CA ALA A 189 -20.19 4.93 2.27
C ALA A 189 -19.24 4.54 3.39
N ARG A 190 -19.38 5.22 4.53
CA ARG A 190 -18.76 4.86 5.80
C ARG A 190 -19.88 4.49 6.78
N LEU A 191 -19.81 3.27 7.29
CA LEU A 191 -20.80 2.67 8.17
C LEU A 191 -20.22 2.63 9.57
N ILE A 192 -20.97 3.07 10.57
CA ILE A 192 -20.53 3.12 11.97
C ILE A 192 -21.24 2.03 12.76
N TYR A 193 -20.51 1.39 13.65
CA TYR A 193 -20.99 0.30 14.52
C TYR A 193 -20.60 0.56 15.97
N SER A 194 -21.52 0.30 16.86
CA SER A 194 -21.31 0.30 18.31
C SER A 194 -20.96 -1.09 18.86
N ASN A 195 -21.26 -2.15 18.10
CA ASN A 195 -21.07 -3.54 18.49
C ASN A 195 -20.06 -4.26 17.59
N PHE A 196 -19.02 -4.84 18.18
CA PHE A 196 -17.95 -5.53 17.44
C PHE A 196 -18.45 -6.75 16.66
N THR A 197 -19.36 -7.55 17.26
CA THR A 197 -19.89 -8.75 16.61
C THR A 197 -20.70 -8.40 15.36
N THR A 198 -21.50 -7.33 15.42
CA THR A 198 -22.25 -6.84 14.25
C THR A 198 -21.30 -6.32 13.18
N PHE A 199 -20.29 -5.53 13.57
CA PHE A 199 -19.26 -5.02 12.68
C PHE A 199 -18.53 -6.15 11.91
N THR A 200 -18.04 -7.18 12.63
CA THR A 200 -17.31 -8.29 11.99
C THR A 200 -18.20 -9.12 11.09
N ARG A 201 -19.43 -9.42 11.51
CA ARG A 201 -20.41 -10.14 10.68
C ARG A 201 -20.72 -9.41 9.38
N ASP A 202 -20.98 -8.11 9.45
CA ASP A 202 -21.31 -7.31 8.28
C ASP A 202 -20.10 -7.15 7.35
N GLN A 203 -18.88 -7.05 7.90
CA GLN A 203 -17.64 -7.06 7.11
C GLN A 203 -17.42 -8.40 6.40
N GLU A 204 -17.62 -9.52 7.08
CA GLU A 204 -17.55 -10.86 6.48
C GLU A 204 -18.60 -11.05 5.37
N HIS A 205 -19.82 -10.55 5.59
CA HIS A 205 -20.88 -10.57 4.59
C HIS A 205 -20.47 -9.80 3.31
N LEU A 206 -19.97 -8.57 3.46
CA LEU A 206 -19.52 -7.74 2.33
C LEU A 206 -18.39 -8.40 1.54
N ILE A 207 -17.45 -9.04 2.21
CA ILE A 207 -16.33 -9.75 1.60
C ILE A 207 -16.80 -11.01 0.87
N SER A 208 -17.70 -11.79 1.49
CA SER A 208 -18.16 -13.08 0.95
C SER A 208 -19.04 -12.94 -0.28
N THR A 209 -19.85 -11.89 -0.35
CA THR A 209 -20.78 -11.66 -1.47
C THR A 209 -20.13 -11.07 -2.70
N SER A 210 -18.91 -10.51 -2.58
CA SER A 210 -18.22 -9.77 -3.65
C SER A 210 -19.10 -8.67 -4.29
N ALA A 211 -20.09 -8.17 -3.56
CA ALA A 211 -21.02 -7.15 -4.03
C ALA A 211 -20.41 -5.74 -4.03
N SER A 212 -19.30 -5.57 -3.36
CA SER A 212 -18.51 -4.32 -3.26
C SER A 212 -17.17 -4.46 -3.97
N SER A 213 -16.55 -3.35 -4.32
CA SER A 213 -15.21 -3.28 -4.93
C SER A 213 -14.11 -2.95 -3.93
N TYR A 214 -14.50 -2.49 -2.74
CA TYR A 214 -13.60 -2.09 -1.66
C TYR A 214 -14.32 -2.28 -0.32
N VAL A 215 -13.66 -2.92 0.63
CA VAL A 215 -14.13 -3.06 2.02
C VAL A 215 -12.94 -2.90 2.96
N GLU A 216 -13.02 -1.94 3.86
CA GLU A 216 -12.00 -1.72 4.89
C GLU A 216 -12.66 -1.48 6.24
N GLY A 217 -12.23 -2.23 7.26
CA GLY A 217 -12.66 -2.04 8.65
C GLY A 217 -11.61 -1.33 9.50
N PHE A 218 -12.02 -0.41 10.37
CA PHE A 218 -11.13 0.25 11.33
C PHE A 218 -11.84 0.59 12.64
N ILE A 219 -11.02 0.93 13.64
CA ILE A 219 -11.47 1.26 14.98
C ILE A 219 -11.36 2.78 15.18
N ILE A 220 -12.36 3.35 15.84
CA ILE A 220 -12.40 4.74 16.25
C ILE A 220 -12.33 4.77 17.76
N VAL A 221 -11.37 5.48 18.32
CA VAL A 221 -11.21 5.69 19.76
C VAL A 221 -11.54 7.13 20.15
N ASN A 222 -12.11 7.31 21.34
CA ASN A 222 -12.57 8.62 21.79
C ASN A 222 -11.46 9.69 21.94
N GLU A 223 -10.19 9.28 22.04
CA GLU A 223 -9.04 10.19 22.10
C GLU A 223 -8.65 10.79 20.74
N SER A 224 -9.16 10.21 19.64
CA SER A 224 -9.00 10.81 18.33
C SER A 224 -10.00 11.95 18.18
N THR A 225 -9.49 13.19 18.15
CA THR A 225 -10.34 14.34 17.80
C THR A 225 -11.00 14.08 16.44
N THR A 226 -12.28 14.42 16.32
CA THR A 226 -13.07 14.29 15.08
C THR A 226 -12.38 14.97 13.88
N ASP A 227 -11.51 15.95 14.13
CA ASP A 227 -10.72 16.66 13.13
C ASP A 227 -9.57 15.82 12.52
N GLN A 228 -9.20 14.71 13.14
CA GLN A 228 -8.18 13.79 12.61
C GLN A 228 -8.76 12.59 11.83
N TRP A 229 -10.06 12.56 11.70
CA TRP A 229 -10.77 11.56 10.93
C TRP A 229 -10.46 11.69 9.44
N ARG A 230 -9.56 10.84 8.95
CA ARG A 230 -9.18 10.74 7.53
C ARG A 230 -9.76 11.90 6.70
N PRO A 231 -9.04 13.04 6.58
CA PRO A 231 -9.59 14.28 6.01
C PRO A 231 -10.00 14.17 4.53
N THR A 232 -9.86 12.99 3.95
CA THR A 232 -10.12 12.71 2.54
C THR A 232 -11.60 12.79 2.19
N PHE A 233 -12.51 12.61 3.15
CA PHE A 233 -13.95 12.70 2.93
C PHE A 233 -14.61 13.55 4.02
N PRO A 234 -15.19 14.68 3.65
CA PRO A 234 -15.89 15.54 4.60
C PRO A 234 -17.08 14.79 5.21
N VAL A 235 -17.15 14.77 6.53
CA VAL A 235 -18.28 14.26 7.29
C VAL A 235 -19.27 15.41 7.45
N SER A 236 -20.56 15.18 7.24
CA SER A 236 -21.58 16.22 7.45
C SER A 236 -21.63 16.64 8.94
N GLN A 237 -22.08 17.85 9.21
CA GLN A 237 -22.18 18.34 10.60
C GLN A 237 -23.17 17.48 11.44
N SER A 238 -24.22 16.96 10.81
CA SER A 238 -25.18 16.04 11.43
C SER A 238 -24.51 14.72 11.81
N ASP A 239 -23.70 14.13 10.92
CA ASP A 239 -23.01 12.88 11.17
C ASP A 239 -21.94 13.03 12.26
N GLN A 240 -21.22 14.15 12.27
CA GLN A 240 -20.27 14.48 13.34
C GLN A 240 -20.94 14.51 14.72
N SER A 241 -22.11 15.15 14.80
CA SER A 241 -22.89 15.22 16.04
C SER A 241 -23.38 13.84 16.49
N HIS A 242 -23.81 13.02 15.55
CA HIS A 242 -24.25 11.64 15.83
C HIS A 242 -23.10 10.77 16.33
N ILE A 243 -21.96 10.80 15.65
CA ILE A 243 -20.75 10.06 16.05
C ILE A 243 -20.26 10.52 17.43
N SER A 244 -20.25 11.82 17.68
CA SER A 244 -19.85 12.37 18.98
C SER A 244 -20.80 11.90 20.10
N ALA A 245 -22.09 11.81 19.85
CA ALA A 245 -23.06 11.28 20.79
C ALA A 245 -22.83 9.78 21.09
N LEU A 246 -22.48 8.99 20.07
CA LEU A 246 -22.15 7.58 20.24
C LEU A 246 -20.85 7.43 21.06
N LEU A 247 -19.80 8.22 20.78
CA LEU A 247 -18.55 8.20 21.52
C LEU A 247 -18.66 8.69 22.97
N ALA A 248 -19.65 9.54 23.27
CA ALA A 248 -19.92 9.95 24.66
C ALA A 248 -20.40 8.78 25.54
N ASN A 249 -21.02 7.77 24.93
CA ASN A 249 -21.56 6.60 25.62
C ASN A 249 -20.61 5.40 25.65
N GLN A 250 -19.59 5.39 24.80
CA GLN A 250 -18.62 4.29 24.72
C GLN A 250 -17.26 4.78 24.19
N SER A 251 -16.17 4.16 24.64
CA SER A 251 -14.81 4.58 24.32
C SER A 251 -14.37 4.18 22.92
N ILE A 252 -15.06 3.22 22.29
CA ILE A 252 -14.65 2.62 21.01
C ILE A 252 -15.88 2.47 20.11
N LEU A 253 -15.73 2.90 18.85
CA LEU A 253 -16.63 2.59 17.75
C LEU A 253 -15.85 1.81 16.67
N TYR A 254 -16.58 1.15 15.80
CA TYR A 254 -16.04 0.44 14.64
C TYR A 254 -16.61 1.06 13.39
N ALA A 255 -15.82 1.06 12.31
CA ALA A 255 -16.29 1.60 11.03
C ALA A 255 -15.92 0.67 9.89
N ILE A 256 -16.81 0.55 8.90
CA ILE A 256 -16.53 -0.06 7.62
C ILE A 256 -16.60 1.01 6.55
N GLU A 257 -15.57 1.15 5.75
CA GLU A 257 -15.63 1.83 4.46
C GLU A 257 -15.95 0.81 3.38
N VAL A 258 -17.01 1.06 2.64
CA VAL A 258 -17.44 0.24 1.53
C VAL A 258 -17.55 1.09 0.28
N ALA A 259 -17.01 0.60 -0.84
CA ALA A 259 -17.16 1.28 -2.12
C ALA A 259 -17.53 0.31 -3.25
N LYS A 260 -18.27 0.81 -4.21
CA LYS A 260 -18.60 0.11 -5.45
C LYS A 260 -18.15 0.95 -6.64
N TYR A 261 -17.35 0.36 -7.50
CA TYR A 261 -16.86 0.99 -8.71
C TYR A 261 -17.90 0.88 -9.82
N TYR A 262 -18.04 1.93 -10.60
CA TYR A 262 -18.98 1.96 -11.69
C TYR A 262 -18.50 2.87 -12.85
N ASN A 263 -19.21 2.85 -13.95
CA ASN A 263 -18.94 3.65 -15.13
C ASN A 263 -20.27 4.18 -15.71
N ASN A 264 -20.23 4.94 -16.80
CA ASN A 264 -21.41 5.52 -17.42
C ASN A 264 -22.48 4.49 -17.82
N HIS A 265 -22.10 3.24 -18.15
CA HIS A 265 -23.05 2.19 -18.54
C HIS A 265 -23.81 1.60 -17.33
N THR A 266 -23.20 1.64 -16.15
CA THR A 266 -23.78 1.11 -14.90
C THR A 266 -24.30 2.21 -13.98
N ALA A 267 -24.19 3.48 -14.39
CA ALA A 267 -24.57 4.62 -13.56
C ALA A 267 -26.08 4.66 -13.22
N SER A 268 -26.94 4.15 -14.09
CA SER A 268 -28.40 4.14 -13.87
C SER A 268 -28.85 3.15 -12.78
N THR A 269 -28.07 2.11 -12.50
CA THR A 269 -28.42 1.06 -11.53
C THR A 269 -27.65 1.16 -10.21
N ILE A 270 -26.54 1.91 -10.19
CA ILE A 270 -25.61 1.93 -9.06
C ILE A 270 -26.26 2.33 -7.74
N ASP A 271 -27.18 3.30 -7.76
CA ASP A 271 -27.82 3.78 -6.53
C ASP A 271 -28.73 2.71 -5.92
N ALA A 272 -29.51 2.03 -6.75
CA ALA A 272 -30.39 0.95 -6.31
C ALA A 272 -29.57 -0.26 -5.80
N GLU A 273 -28.51 -0.64 -6.50
CA GLU A 273 -27.62 -1.74 -6.12
C GLU A 273 -26.89 -1.44 -4.80
N PHE A 274 -26.39 -0.21 -4.65
CA PHE A 274 -25.68 0.20 -3.45
C PHE A 274 -26.62 0.30 -2.26
N GLN A 275 -27.84 0.86 -2.45
CA GLN A 275 -28.84 0.92 -1.40
C GLN A 275 -29.31 -0.48 -0.97
N LYS A 276 -29.47 -1.41 -1.91
CA LYS A 276 -29.76 -2.81 -1.60
C LYS A 276 -28.69 -3.41 -0.73
N LEU A 277 -27.41 -3.20 -1.07
CA LEU A 277 -26.27 -3.67 -0.27
C LEU A 277 -26.32 -3.11 1.15
N LEU A 278 -26.55 -1.81 1.31
CA LEU A 278 -26.63 -1.16 2.63
C LEU A 278 -27.79 -1.69 3.49
N ASN A 279 -28.93 -2.02 2.87
CA ASN A 279 -30.11 -2.54 3.57
C ASN A 279 -29.89 -3.97 4.14
N GLU A 280 -28.87 -4.68 3.71
CA GLU A 280 -28.48 -6.00 4.23
C GLU A 280 -27.61 -5.90 5.49
N LEU A 281 -27.17 -4.69 5.88
CA LEU A 281 -26.23 -4.44 6.95
C LEU A 281 -26.92 -3.82 8.19
N ASN A 282 -26.28 -3.95 9.36
CA ASN A 282 -26.85 -3.57 10.64
C ASN A 282 -26.01 -2.50 11.38
N PHE A 283 -25.61 -1.46 10.65
CA PHE A 283 -24.90 -0.30 11.19
C PHE A 283 -25.83 0.65 12.00
N CYS A 284 -25.23 1.56 12.78
CA CYS A 284 -25.94 2.56 13.61
C CYS A 284 -26.49 3.72 12.79
#